data_7f72eb64c54792f9f863311359a082b3
#
_entry.id   7f72eb64c54792f9f863311359a082b3
#
_cell.length_a   1.000
_cell.length_b   1.000
_cell.length_c   1.000
_cell.angle_alpha   90.00
_cell.angle_beta   90.00
_cell.angle_gamma   90.00
#
_symmetry.space_group_name_H-M   'P 1'
#
loop_
_entity.id
_entity.type
_entity.pdbx_description
1 polymer ?
#
loop_
_entity_poly.entity_id
_entity_poly.type
_entity_poly.pdbx_seq_one_letter_code
_entity_poly.pdbx_strand_id
1 'polypeptide(L)'
;MSDKKWTLMVYLSANQWTPVYPELRFEDEMWDWLLEEAPKRGFNHFLLDVGDGIQYQCHPEISTKNAWSHNRVHKELARCREKGITVIPKLNFSSYHCNWLKQYARMISTDVYYKVCADVIREVYEVFEHPEYIHLGMDEEDINMAKGREYAICRHGELYWHDLRYLVDCVAYTGAKAAIWYDAAFVKPEEYRKRFCVDEVLLCPWYYWSLDPENFTKMKDFPFPGQFDHLGLDVIEDLPRLKNFRELGIAFAEQGQTYLPTSWHERPNNIYNLMKYMKAAPKERILGHVVAPWHPTLISEKPHFEKAFDDFVAAKSELYPD
;
A
#
# COMPACT_ATOMS: atom_id res chain seq x y z
N MET A 1 -14.08 16.27 -15.61
CA MET A 1 -14.12 15.12 -14.67
C MET A 1 -12.82 15.15 -13.87
N SER A 2 -12.86 14.89 -12.59
CA SER A 2 -11.68 14.99 -11.73
C SER A 2 -10.69 13.88 -12.10
N ASP A 3 -9.44 14.25 -12.43
CA ASP A 3 -8.31 13.32 -12.68
C ASP A 3 -7.85 12.56 -11.42
N LYS A 4 -8.74 12.43 -10.43
CA LYS A 4 -8.43 11.76 -9.17
C LYS A 4 -8.36 10.24 -9.32
N LYS A 5 -7.32 9.65 -8.73
CA LYS A 5 -7.11 8.20 -8.66
C LYS A 5 -7.95 7.63 -7.49
N TRP A 6 -9.19 7.27 -7.76
CA TRP A 6 -10.07 6.58 -6.81
C TRP A 6 -9.71 5.09 -6.83
N THR A 7 -8.95 4.65 -5.86
CA THR A 7 -8.21 3.40 -5.90
C THR A 7 -8.77 2.39 -4.89
N LEU A 8 -9.06 1.18 -5.34
CA LEU A 8 -9.32 0.03 -4.49
C LEU A 8 -8.06 -0.82 -4.38
N MET A 9 -7.64 -1.16 -3.17
CA MET A 9 -6.59 -2.14 -2.98
C MET A 9 -7.16 -3.57 -3.08
N VAL A 10 -6.48 -4.41 -3.87
CA VAL A 10 -6.87 -5.80 -4.13
C VAL A 10 -5.65 -6.70 -3.99
N TYR A 11 -5.80 -7.82 -3.31
CA TYR A 11 -4.75 -8.84 -3.23
C TYR A 11 -4.82 -9.79 -4.42
N LEU A 12 -3.75 -9.85 -5.24
CA LEU A 12 -3.50 -11.01 -6.08
C LEU A 12 -2.84 -12.11 -5.22
N SER A 13 -1.84 -11.73 -4.39
CA SER A 13 -1.26 -12.63 -3.40
C SER A 13 -1.46 -12.11 -1.99
N ALA A 14 -1.78 -13.02 -1.05
CA ALA A 14 -1.89 -12.72 0.38
C ALA A 14 -0.65 -13.14 1.19
N ASN A 15 0.45 -13.54 0.54
CA ASN A 15 1.65 -14.09 1.18
C ASN A 15 2.63 -13.03 1.70
N GLN A 16 2.12 -11.97 2.32
CA GLN A 16 2.96 -10.95 2.96
C GLN A 16 3.42 -11.39 4.35
N TRP A 17 2.54 -12.06 5.09
CA TRP A 17 2.76 -12.49 6.47
C TRP A 17 2.73 -14.01 6.60
N THR A 18 2.89 -14.50 7.82
CA THR A 18 2.58 -15.89 8.18
C THR A 18 1.09 -16.02 8.60
N PRO A 19 0.41 -17.12 8.23
CA PRO A 19 0.94 -18.25 7.45
C PRO A 19 1.12 -17.93 5.97
N VAL A 20 2.16 -18.53 5.35
CA VAL A 20 2.36 -18.48 3.90
C VAL A 20 1.56 -19.61 3.27
N TYR A 21 0.76 -19.29 2.28
CA TYR A 21 -0.06 -20.24 1.57
C TYR A 21 0.68 -20.78 0.32
N PRO A 22 0.69 -22.10 0.10
CA PRO A 22 1.39 -22.70 -1.03
C PRO A 22 0.67 -22.48 -2.36
N GLU A 23 -0.61 -22.11 -2.32
CA GLU A 23 -1.44 -21.83 -3.48
C GLU A 23 -2.00 -20.42 -3.40
N LEU A 24 -2.28 -19.84 -4.56
CA LEU A 24 -2.85 -18.50 -4.67
C LEU A 24 -4.23 -18.45 -4.00
N ARG A 25 -4.40 -17.57 -3.04
CA ARG A 25 -5.69 -17.30 -2.37
C ARG A 25 -6.47 -16.24 -3.13
N PHE A 26 -6.98 -16.64 -4.27
CA PHE A 26 -7.65 -15.75 -5.21
C PHE A 26 -8.73 -16.54 -5.96
N GLU A 27 -9.94 -16.02 -6.02
CA GLU A 27 -11.07 -16.62 -6.74
C GLU A 27 -11.48 -15.74 -7.92
N ASP A 28 -11.58 -16.35 -9.10
CA ASP A 28 -11.95 -15.65 -10.33
C ASP A 28 -13.36 -15.04 -10.25
N GLU A 29 -14.28 -15.69 -9.56
CA GLU A 29 -15.63 -15.18 -9.32
C GLU A 29 -15.61 -13.85 -8.54
N MET A 30 -14.75 -13.76 -7.50
CA MET A 30 -14.59 -12.52 -6.74
C MET A 30 -13.95 -11.42 -7.59
N TRP A 31 -12.94 -11.78 -8.40
CA TRP A 31 -12.30 -10.84 -9.32
C TRP A 31 -13.27 -10.30 -10.36
N ASP A 32 -14.07 -11.18 -10.96
CA ASP A 32 -15.11 -10.80 -11.93
C ASP A 32 -16.13 -9.83 -11.30
N TRP A 33 -16.55 -10.11 -10.06
CA TRP A 33 -17.43 -9.22 -9.31
C TRP A 33 -16.79 -7.85 -9.03
N LEU A 34 -15.50 -7.80 -8.64
CA LEU A 34 -14.78 -6.56 -8.41
C LEU A 34 -14.67 -5.71 -9.69
N LEU A 35 -14.38 -6.34 -10.84
CA LEU A 35 -14.32 -5.66 -12.13
C LEU A 35 -15.68 -5.04 -12.55
N GLU A 36 -16.79 -5.65 -12.16
CA GLU A 36 -18.12 -5.13 -12.46
C GLU A 36 -18.58 -4.06 -11.47
N GLU A 37 -18.32 -4.24 -10.18
CA GLU A 37 -18.91 -3.37 -9.13
C GLU A 37 -18.04 -2.16 -8.80
N ALA A 38 -16.71 -2.28 -8.80
CA ALA A 38 -15.85 -1.18 -8.42
C ALA A 38 -16.03 0.08 -9.32
N PRO A 39 -16.09 -0.04 -10.67
CA PRO A 39 -16.35 1.12 -11.53
C PRO A 39 -17.71 1.77 -11.28
N LYS A 40 -18.76 0.97 -11.02
CA LYS A 40 -20.12 1.49 -10.70
C LYS A 40 -20.13 2.32 -9.41
N ARG A 41 -19.23 1.99 -8.48
CA ARG A 41 -19.03 2.73 -7.21
C ARG A 41 -18.04 3.90 -7.37
N GLY A 42 -17.51 4.10 -8.58
CA GLY A 42 -16.67 5.25 -8.94
C GLY A 42 -15.18 5.04 -8.65
N PHE A 43 -14.72 3.82 -8.47
CA PHE A 43 -13.32 3.47 -8.53
C PHE A 43 -12.83 3.45 -10.00
N ASN A 44 -11.62 3.94 -10.22
CA ASN A 44 -10.98 3.98 -11.53
C ASN A 44 -9.53 3.46 -11.50
N HIS A 45 -9.06 3.00 -10.33
CA HIS A 45 -7.75 2.39 -10.15
C HIS A 45 -7.85 1.17 -9.23
N PHE A 46 -7.00 0.17 -9.50
CA PHE A 46 -6.69 -0.88 -8.54
C PHE A 46 -5.22 -0.75 -8.12
N LEU A 47 -4.97 -0.77 -6.80
CA LEU A 47 -3.67 -1.06 -6.24
C LEU A 47 -3.59 -2.57 -6.03
N LEU A 48 -3.00 -3.27 -7.01
CA LEU A 48 -2.95 -4.73 -7.01
C LEU A 48 -1.70 -5.23 -6.29
N ASP A 49 -1.89 -5.89 -5.14
CA ASP A 49 -0.80 -6.49 -4.40
C ASP A 49 -0.37 -7.79 -5.08
N VAL A 50 0.74 -7.74 -5.80
CA VAL A 50 1.20 -8.80 -6.69
C VAL A 50 1.91 -9.90 -5.90
N GLY A 51 2.83 -9.52 -4.99
CA GLY A 51 3.63 -10.47 -4.22
C GLY A 51 4.16 -11.63 -5.07
N ASP A 52 3.91 -12.87 -4.64
CA ASP A 52 4.25 -14.11 -5.35
C ASP A 52 3.11 -14.61 -6.27
N GLY A 53 2.15 -13.74 -6.60
CA GLY A 53 0.95 -14.08 -7.36
C GLY A 53 1.11 -14.15 -8.87
N ILE A 54 2.27 -13.83 -9.44
CA ILE A 54 2.58 -14.01 -10.86
C ILE A 54 3.68 -15.04 -11.07
N GLN A 55 3.72 -15.64 -12.26
CA GLN A 55 4.77 -16.56 -12.66
C GLN A 55 6.00 -15.78 -13.12
N TYR A 56 6.89 -15.46 -12.16
CA TYR A 56 8.14 -14.79 -12.48
C TYR A 56 9.03 -15.65 -13.37
N GLN A 57 9.57 -15.08 -14.45
CA GLN A 57 10.53 -15.73 -15.31
C GLN A 57 11.96 -15.54 -14.79
N CYS A 58 12.25 -14.38 -14.20
CA CYS A 58 13.56 -14.08 -13.61
C CYS A 58 13.85 -14.93 -12.36
N HIS A 59 12.81 -15.21 -11.55
CA HIS A 59 12.89 -15.95 -10.29
C HIS A 59 11.66 -16.85 -10.12
N PRO A 60 11.54 -17.95 -10.89
CA PRO A 60 10.36 -18.83 -10.86
C PRO A 60 10.04 -19.42 -9.49
N GLU A 61 11.06 -19.58 -8.65
CA GLU A 61 10.97 -20.10 -7.29
C GLU A 61 10.21 -19.19 -6.31
N ILE A 62 10.04 -17.91 -6.65
CA ILE A 62 9.19 -16.97 -5.88
C ILE A 62 7.72 -17.29 -6.10
N SER A 63 7.34 -17.66 -7.30
CA SER A 63 5.94 -17.82 -7.69
C SER A 63 5.22 -18.86 -6.85
N THR A 64 4.04 -18.53 -6.37
CA THR A 64 3.18 -19.50 -5.68
C THR A 64 2.49 -20.40 -6.69
N LYS A 65 1.98 -21.54 -6.22
CA LYS A 65 1.22 -22.46 -7.09
C LYS A 65 -0.06 -21.75 -7.58
N ASN A 66 -0.42 -21.96 -8.83
CA ASN A 66 -1.54 -21.30 -9.51
C ASN A 66 -1.37 -19.78 -9.70
N ALA A 67 -0.17 -19.24 -9.54
CA ALA A 67 0.15 -17.85 -9.87
C ALA A 67 -0.24 -17.53 -11.33
N TRP A 68 -0.62 -16.28 -11.59
CA TRP A 68 -1.00 -15.84 -12.92
C TRP A 68 0.20 -15.88 -13.88
N SER A 69 0.03 -16.51 -15.05
CA SER A 69 0.99 -16.38 -16.14
C SER A 69 1.00 -14.95 -16.69
N HIS A 70 2.06 -14.53 -17.36
CA HIS A 70 2.15 -13.24 -18.02
C HIS A 70 0.97 -13.01 -19.00
N ASN A 71 0.59 -14.04 -19.77
CA ASN A 71 -0.56 -13.95 -20.66
C ASN A 71 -1.86 -13.69 -19.90
N ARG A 72 -2.02 -14.28 -18.70
CA ARG A 72 -3.17 -14.00 -17.85
C ARG A 72 -3.12 -12.56 -17.32
N VAL A 73 -1.96 -12.07 -16.87
CA VAL A 73 -1.82 -10.68 -16.43
C VAL A 73 -2.25 -9.72 -17.55
N HIS A 74 -1.73 -9.88 -18.77
CA HIS A 74 -2.12 -9.04 -19.91
C HIS A 74 -3.62 -9.10 -20.21
N LYS A 75 -4.22 -10.29 -20.16
CA LYS A 75 -5.67 -10.46 -20.33
C LYS A 75 -6.46 -9.68 -19.26
N GLU A 76 -6.06 -9.80 -17.99
CA GLU A 76 -6.77 -9.13 -16.90
C GLU A 76 -6.54 -7.61 -16.92
N LEU A 77 -5.36 -7.13 -17.32
CA LEU A 77 -5.11 -5.71 -17.55
C LEU A 77 -6.00 -5.15 -18.68
N ALA A 78 -6.19 -5.91 -19.76
CA ALA A 78 -7.11 -5.52 -20.84
C ALA A 78 -8.55 -5.40 -20.31
N ARG A 79 -9.02 -6.38 -19.52
CA ARG A 79 -10.34 -6.33 -18.88
C ARG A 79 -10.49 -5.13 -17.93
N CYS A 80 -9.45 -4.81 -17.16
CA CYS A 80 -9.45 -3.60 -16.33
C CYS A 80 -9.63 -2.34 -17.18
N ARG A 81 -8.87 -2.20 -18.29
CA ARG A 81 -8.98 -1.05 -19.21
C ARG A 81 -10.37 -0.93 -19.83
N GLU A 82 -10.97 -2.03 -20.24
CA GLU A 82 -12.35 -2.05 -20.76
C GLU A 82 -13.38 -1.53 -19.75
N LYS A 83 -13.11 -1.68 -18.46
CA LYS A 83 -13.93 -1.15 -17.36
C LYS A 83 -13.47 0.24 -16.87
N GLY A 84 -12.50 0.87 -17.54
CA GLY A 84 -11.97 2.17 -17.14
C GLY A 84 -11.10 2.13 -15.87
N ILE A 85 -10.51 0.98 -15.55
CA ILE A 85 -9.65 0.78 -14.40
C ILE A 85 -8.19 0.74 -14.83
N THR A 86 -7.36 1.57 -14.21
CA THR A 86 -5.89 1.51 -14.30
C THR A 86 -5.33 0.71 -13.13
N VAL A 87 -4.35 -0.15 -13.38
CA VAL A 87 -3.74 -0.99 -12.34
C VAL A 87 -2.38 -0.42 -11.94
N ILE A 88 -2.18 -0.27 -10.63
CA ILE A 88 -0.89 0.06 -10.00
C ILE A 88 -0.40 -1.23 -9.33
N PRO A 89 0.67 -1.87 -9.81
CA PRO A 89 1.21 -3.05 -9.15
C PRO A 89 1.89 -2.67 -7.83
N LYS A 90 1.66 -3.49 -6.80
CA LYS A 90 2.29 -3.36 -5.50
C LYS A 90 3.13 -4.59 -5.19
N LEU A 91 4.36 -4.33 -4.79
CA LEU A 91 5.29 -5.27 -4.17
C LEU A 91 5.56 -4.74 -2.75
N ASN A 92 5.68 -5.59 -1.75
CA ASN A 92 6.04 -5.10 -0.42
C ASN A 92 7.42 -5.63 -0.02
N PHE A 93 8.40 -4.74 0.03
CA PHE A 93 9.79 -5.05 0.38
C PHE A 93 10.13 -4.72 1.84
N SER A 94 9.13 -4.35 2.66
CA SER A 94 9.31 -4.30 4.11
C SER A 94 9.74 -5.66 4.64
N SER A 95 10.68 -5.69 5.54
CA SER A 95 11.14 -6.95 6.17
C SER A 95 10.03 -7.67 6.93
N TYR A 96 8.99 -6.94 7.31
CA TYR A 96 7.80 -7.49 7.95
C TYR A 96 6.81 -8.13 6.95
N HIS A 97 6.78 -7.65 5.70
CA HIS A 97 5.79 -8.03 4.68
C HIS A 97 6.38 -8.76 3.47
N CYS A 98 7.60 -9.26 3.56
CA CYS A 98 8.33 -9.82 2.42
C CYS A 98 8.31 -11.35 2.30
N ASN A 99 7.42 -12.06 3.01
CA ASN A 99 7.37 -13.52 2.98
C ASN A 99 7.11 -14.09 1.57
N TRP A 100 6.49 -13.30 0.69
CA TRP A 100 6.30 -13.64 -0.72
C TRP A 100 7.62 -13.84 -1.48
N LEU A 101 8.73 -13.28 -1.01
CA LEU A 101 10.08 -13.48 -1.57
C LEU A 101 10.69 -14.84 -1.21
N LYS A 102 9.98 -15.70 -0.46
CA LYS A 102 10.41 -17.04 -0.05
C LYS A 102 11.79 -17.01 0.65
N GLN A 103 12.79 -17.76 0.13
CA GLN A 103 14.14 -17.79 0.72
C GLN A 103 14.82 -16.42 0.74
N TYR A 104 14.49 -15.54 -0.20
CA TYR A 104 15.10 -14.21 -0.29
C TYR A 104 14.65 -13.25 0.81
N ALA A 105 13.51 -13.52 1.46
CA ALA A 105 13.09 -12.82 2.66
C ALA A 105 14.09 -12.96 3.83
N ARG A 106 14.95 -13.98 3.78
CA ARG A 106 16.03 -14.21 4.75
C ARG A 106 17.38 -13.65 4.32
N MET A 107 17.44 -13.00 3.17
CA MET A 107 18.66 -12.46 2.56
C MET A 107 18.62 -10.94 2.43
N ILE A 108 17.72 -10.28 3.15
CA ILE A 108 17.52 -8.83 3.10
C ILE A 108 18.86 -8.11 3.30
N SER A 109 19.07 -7.04 2.52
CA SER A 109 20.28 -6.22 2.53
C SER A 109 21.56 -6.95 2.10
N THR A 110 21.45 -8.03 1.34
CA THR A 110 22.60 -8.72 0.70
C THR A 110 22.62 -8.48 -0.81
N ASP A 111 23.76 -8.70 -1.46
CA ASP A 111 23.90 -8.58 -2.92
C ASP A 111 22.88 -9.46 -3.67
N VAL A 112 22.59 -10.65 -3.14
CA VAL A 112 21.58 -11.56 -3.69
C VAL A 112 20.20 -10.93 -3.63
N TYR A 113 19.83 -10.38 -2.48
CA TYR A 113 18.54 -9.70 -2.30
C TYR A 113 18.39 -8.51 -3.25
N TYR A 114 19.41 -7.67 -3.33
CA TYR A 114 19.38 -6.50 -4.23
C TYR A 114 19.18 -6.91 -5.69
N LYS A 115 19.90 -7.95 -6.13
CA LYS A 115 19.72 -8.46 -7.49
C LYS A 115 18.30 -8.96 -7.73
N VAL A 116 17.75 -9.76 -6.81
CA VAL A 116 16.39 -10.28 -6.91
C VAL A 116 15.37 -9.15 -6.95
N CYS A 117 15.49 -8.15 -6.08
CA CYS A 117 14.60 -6.99 -6.07
C CYS A 117 14.62 -6.25 -7.42
N ALA A 118 15.81 -5.98 -7.97
CA ALA A 118 15.94 -5.30 -9.25
C ALA A 118 15.33 -6.11 -10.42
N ASP A 119 15.57 -7.43 -10.44
CA ASP A 119 15.03 -8.31 -11.47
C ASP A 119 13.50 -8.38 -11.40
N VAL A 120 12.93 -8.53 -10.21
CA VAL A 120 11.47 -8.61 -9.98
C VAL A 120 10.79 -7.27 -10.34
N ILE A 121 11.35 -6.13 -9.90
CA ILE A 121 10.80 -4.81 -10.23
C ILE A 121 10.76 -4.60 -11.73
N ARG A 122 11.85 -4.92 -12.44
CA ARG A 122 11.91 -4.80 -13.89
C ARG A 122 10.88 -5.71 -14.58
N GLU A 123 10.77 -6.98 -14.16
CA GLU A 123 9.81 -7.90 -14.75
C GLU A 123 8.36 -7.44 -14.48
N VAL A 124 8.03 -6.98 -13.28
CA VAL A 124 6.71 -6.41 -12.97
C VAL A 124 6.42 -5.20 -13.86
N TYR A 125 7.38 -4.31 -14.06
CA TYR A 125 7.19 -3.16 -14.96
C TYR A 125 6.82 -3.59 -16.37
N GLU A 126 7.53 -4.58 -16.95
CA GLU A 126 7.25 -5.08 -18.30
C GLU A 126 5.90 -5.83 -18.37
N VAL A 127 5.64 -6.72 -17.42
CA VAL A 127 4.43 -7.55 -17.41
C VAL A 127 3.17 -6.72 -17.17
N PHE A 128 3.28 -5.61 -16.41
CA PHE A 128 2.17 -4.68 -16.18
C PHE A 128 2.08 -3.56 -17.23
N GLU A 129 2.74 -3.74 -18.37
CA GLU A 129 2.64 -2.85 -19.54
C GLU A 129 3.05 -1.42 -19.22
N HIS A 130 4.18 -1.26 -18.53
CA HIS A 130 4.80 0.03 -18.21
C HIS A 130 3.91 0.94 -17.34
N PRO A 131 3.55 0.54 -16.11
CA PRO A 131 2.71 1.32 -15.21
C PRO A 131 3.37 2.64 -14.82
N GLU A 132 2.55 3.68 -14.60
CA GLU A 132 3.03 4.98 -14.11
C GLU A 132 3.70 4.86 -12.73
N TYR A 133 3.16 3.98 -11.87
CA TYR A 133 3.66 3.76 -10.50
C TYR A 133 3.90 2.28 -10.25
N ILE A 134 4.94 2.00 -9.43
CA ILE A 134 5.11 0.71 -8.75
C ILE A 134 5.18 0.99 -7.25
N HIS A 135 4.30 0.36 -6.47
CA HIS A 135 4.27 0.53 -5.02
C HIS A 135 5.20 -0.48 -4.34
N LEU A 136 6.15 0.02 -3.56
CA LEU A 136 7.21 -0.77 -2.94
C LEU A 136 6.89 -1.24 -1.50
N GLY A 137 5.79 -0.78 -0.92
CA GLY A 137 5.48 -1.03 0.48
C GLY A 137 6.36 -0.21 1.41
N MET A 138 7.29 -0.88 2.10
CA MET A 138 8.30 -0.27 3.00
C MET A 138 7.70 0.32 4.29
N ASP A 139 6.62 -0.28 4.76
CA ASP A 139 5.93 0.03 6.01
C ASP A 139 6.40 -0.85 7.16
N GLU A 140 6.17 -0.40 8.39
CA GLU A 140 6.29 -1.18 9.62
C GLU A 140 7.67 -1.84 9.84
N GLU A 141 8.75 -1.23 9.39
CA GLU A 141 10.13 -1.69 9.65
C GLU A 141 10.53 -1.46 11.11
N ASP A 142 9.95 -2.23 12.01
CA ASP A 142 10.15 -2.11 13.44
C ASP A 142 10.39 -3.47 14.10
N ILE A 143 11.30 -3.49 15.09
CA ILE A 143 11.64 -4.72 15.81
C ILE A 143 10.47 -5.27 16.64
N ASN A 144 9.54 -4.40 17.06
CA ASN A 144 8.37 -4.83 17.80
C ASN A 144 7.40 -5.63 16.94
N MET A 145 7.30 -5.27 15.65
CA MET A 145 6.51 -6.04 14.67
C MET A 145 7.13 -7.41 14.37
N ALA A 146 8.44 -7.55 14.56
CA ALA A 146 9.17 -8.81 14.40
C ALA A 146 9.03 -9.78 15.60
N LYS A 147 8.50 -9.32 16.74
CA LYS A 147 8.26 -10.17 17.91
C LYS A 147 7.34 -11.35 17.57
N GLY A 148 7.74 -12.54 17.97
CA GLY A 148 6.98 -13.76 17.69
C GLY A 148 7.25 -14.43 16.34
N ARG A 149 8.17 -13.89 15.52
CA ARG A 149 8.65 -14.56 14.32
C ARG A 149 9.88 -15.42 14.61
N GLU A 150 10.00 -16.56 13.95
CA GLU A 150 11.19 -17.42 14.06
C GLU A 150 12.44 -16.74 13.52
N TYR A 151 12.28 -15.85 12.55
CA TYR A 151 13.35 -15.09 11.94
C TYR A 151 12.84 -13.74 11.48
N ALA A 152 13.56 -12.68 11.81
CA ALA A 152 13.28 -11.33 11.33
C ALA A 152 14.55 -10.52 11.18
N ILE A 153 14.64 -9.76 10.10
CA ILE A 153 15.63 -8.73 9.88
C ILE A 153 14.91 -7.39 9.98
N CYS A 154 15.36 -6.51 10.86
CA CYS A 154 14.87 -5.14 10.94
C CYS A 154 15.99 -4.21 10.49
N ARG A 155 15.74 -3.43 9.45
CA ARG A 155 16.70 -2.43 8.98
C ARG A 155 16.55 -1.14 9.78
N HIS A 156 17.65 -0.58 10.23
CA HIS A 156 17.68 0.66 10.98
C HIS A 156 18.69 1.65 10.41
N GLY A 157 18.42 2.93 10.64
CA GLY A 157 19.38 4.00 10.32
C GLY A 157 19.77 4.00 8.84
N GLU A 158 21.06 4.11 8.55
CA GLU A 158 21.58 4.21 7.19
C GLU A 158 21.29 2.99 6.33
N LEU A 159 21.21 1.78 6.89
CA LEU A 159 20.90 0.57 6.14
C LEU A 159 19.48 0.62 5.57
N TYR A 160 18.49 1.07 6.37
CA TYR A 160 17.11 1.25 5.89
C TYR A 160 17.06 2.26 4.73
N TRP A 161 17.72 3.39 4.90
CA TRP A 161 17.72 4.45 3.87
C TRP A 161 18.48 4.05 2.60
N HIS A 162 19.57 3.29 2.74
CA HIS A 162 20.29 2.72 1.62
C HIS A 162 19.38 1.78 0.81
N ASP A 163 18.69 0.86 1.48
CA ASP A 163 17.81 -0.10 0.82
C ASP A 163 16.61 0.58 0.17
N LEU A 164 15.98 1.53 0.88
CA LEU A 164 14.88 2.30 0.31
C LEU A 164 15.34 3.07 -0.94
N ARG A 165 16.52 3.73 -0.88
CA ARG A 165 17.07 4.44 -2.03
C ARG A 165 17.31 3.49 -3.20
N TYR A 166 17.93 2.33 -2.94
CA TYR A 166 18.18 1.31 -3.95
C TYR A 166 16.88 0.86 -4.65
N LEU A 167 15.85 0.55 -3.89
CA LEU A 167 14.56 0.11 -4.43
C LEU A 167 13.88 1.21 -5.27
N VAL A 168 13.92 2.45 -4.79
CA VAL A 168 13.38 3.61 -5.53
C VAL A 168 14.15 3.80 -6.84
N ASP A 169 15.47 3.67 -6.82
CA ASP A 169 16.31 3.75 -8.03
C ASP A 169 15.98 2.62 -9.01
N CYS A 170 15.76 1.38 -8.52
CA CYS A 170 15.34 0.27 -9.38
C CYS A 170 14.04 0.58 -10.13
N VAL A 171 13.06 1.20 -9.45
CA VAL A 171 11.82 1.64 -10.11
C VAL A 171 12.11 2.78 -11.09
N ALA A 172 12.87 3.79 -10.70
CA ALA A 172 13.18 4.93 -11.56
C ALA A 172 13.90 4.52 -12.86
N TYR A 173 14.79 3.51 -12.79
CA TYR A 173 15.46 2.95 -13.98
C TYR A 173 14.51 2.30 -14.99
N THR A 174 13.31 1.88 -14.57
CA THR A 174 12.31 1.39 -15.51
C THR A 174 11.56 2.50 -16.23
N GLY A 175 11.54 3.71 -15.68
CA GLY A 175 10.74 4.83 -16.14
C GLY A 175 9.45 5.07 -15.32
N ALA A 176 9.11 4.16 -14.41
CA ALA A 176 8.02 4.35 -13.47
C ALA A 176 8.44 5.24 -12.29
N LYS A 177 7.44 5.75 -11.55
CA LYS A 177 7.64 6.43 -10.26
C LYS A 177 7.37 5.46 -9.11
N ALA A 178 8.27 5.43 -8.13
CA ALA A 178 8.05 4.63 -6.94
C ALA A 178 6.93 5.22 -6.07
N ALA A 179 6.11 4.35 -5.50
CA ALA A 179 5.18 4.70 -4.43
C ALA A 179 5.54 3.91 -3.17
N ILE A 180 5.42 4.52 -2.00
CA ILE A 180 5.69 3.87 -0.71
C ILE A 180 4.64 4.26 0.33
N TRP A 181 4.49 3.43 1.36
CA TRP A 181 3.80 3.85 2.55
C TRP A 181 4.55 4.98 3.24
N TYR A 182 3.82 5.81 3.96
CA TYR A 182 4.31 7.11 4.47
C TYR A 182 5.23 6.99 5.69
N ASP A 183 5.38 5.81 6.27
CA ASP A 183 6.04 5.57 7.58
C ASP A 183 7.39 6.24 7.71
N ALA A 184 8.28 6.02 6.77
CA ALA A 184 9.63 6.59 6.82
C ALA A 184 9.64 8.12 6.76
N ALA A 185 8.80 8.71 5.91
CA ALA A 185 8.68 10.15 5.77
C ALA A 185 8.03 10.79 7.01
N PHE A 186 7.11 10.06 7.66
CA PHE A 186 6.43 10.52 8.86
C PHE A 186 7.30 10.42 10.12
N VAL A 187 7.94 9.26 10.33
CA VAL A 187 8.73 9.01 11.54
C VAL A 187 10.04 9.79 11.54
N LYS A 188 10.66 9.98 10.36
CA LYS A 188 11.95 10.67 10.21
C LYS A 188 11.93 11.65 9.02
N PRO A 189 11.12 12.72 9.09
CA PRO A 189 10.91 13.63 7.98
C PRO A 189 12.18 14.32 7.50
N GLU A 190 13.07 14.70 8.42
CA GLU A 190 14.35 15.34 8.07
C GLU A 190 15.28 14.38 7.32
N GLU A 191 15.31 13.10 7.75
CA GLU A 191 16.13 12.09 7.09
C GLU A 191 15.58 11.74 5.70
N TYR A 192 14.26 11.70 5.55
CA TYR A 192 13.61 11.52 4.26
C TYR A 192 13.97 12.67 3.30
N ARG A 193 13.80 13.92 3.75
CA ARG A 193 14.09 15.12 2.93
C ARG A 193 15.54 15.26 2.50
N LYS A 194 16.49 14.73 3.28
CA LYS A 194 17.90 14.72 2.90
C LYS A 194 18.22 13.78 1.75
N ARG A 195 17.40 12.73 1.56
CA ARG A 195 17.69 11.62 0.64
C ARG A 195 16.83 11.60 -0.60
N PHE A 196 15.66 12.19 -0.55
CA PHE A 196 14.72 12.21 -1.66
C PHE A 196 14.37 13.64 -2.05
N CYS A 197 14.39 13.91 -3.35
CA CYS A 197 13.90 15.17 -3.88
C CYS A 197 12.39 15.27 -3.66
N VAL A 198 11.89 16.51 -3.67
CA VAL A 198 10.45 16.74 -3.60
C VAL A 198 9.76 16.04 -4.76
N ASP A 199 8.72 15.28 -4.44
CA ASP A 199 7.90 14.54 -5.41
C ASP A 199 8.64 13.46 -6.21
N GLU A 200 9.84 13.04 -5.78
CA GLU A 200 10.55 11.91 -6.37
C GLU A 200 9.82 10.59 -6.15
N VAL A 201 9.17 10.45 -5.00
CA VAL A 201 8.40 9.28 -4.59
C VAL A 201 6.95 9.69 -4.31
N LEU A 202 5.98 8.91 -4.77
CA LEU A 202 4.59 9.07 -4.36
C LEU A 202 4.42 8.53 -2.93
N LEU A 203 4.00 9.38 -2.00
CA LEU A 203 3.75 8.98 -0.63
C LEU A 203 2.29 8.54 -0.45
N CYS A 204 2.10 7.39 0.20
CA CYS A 204 0.78 6.83 0.50
C CYS A 204 0.55 6.84 2.02
N PRO A 205 0.11 7.98 2.60
CA PRO A 205 -0.16 8.08 4.01
C PRO A 205 -1.34 7.21 4.40
N TRP A 206 -1.16 6.36 5.39
CA TRP A 206 -2.20 5.54 5.97
C TRP A 206 -2.41 5.88 7.44
N TYR A 207 -3.67 5.91 7.86
CA TYR A 207 -4.04 6.18 9.23
C TYR A 207 -5.39 5.53 9.51
N TYR A 208 -5.43 4.55 10.40
CA TYR A 208 -6.62 3.70 10.64
C TYR A 208 -7.32 4.00 11.96
N TRP A 209 -6.89 5.00 12.68
CA TRP A 209 -7.48 5.39 13.94
C TRP A 209 -8.44 6.56 13.78
N SER A 210 -9.23 6.82 14.81
CA SER A 210 -10.13 7.97 14.78
C SER A 210 -9.33 9.27 14.68
N LEU A 211 -9.68 10.07 13.69
CA LEU A 211 -9.21 11.45 13.55
C LEU A 211 -10.08 12.44 14.33
N ASP A 212 -11.05 11.91 15.09
CA ASP A 212 -11.95 12.70 15.93
C ASP A 212 -11.44 12.69 17.37
N PRO A 213 -11.05 13.86 17.93
CA PRO A 213 -10.57 13.99 19.31
C PRO A 213 -11.54 13.43 20.35
N GLU A 214 -12.86 13.51 20.09
CA GLU A 214 -13.88 13.01 21.03
C GLU A 214 -13.93 11.48 21.08
N ASN A 215 -13.50 10.80 20.02
CA ASN A 215 -13.47 9.33 19.95
C ASN A 215 -12.14 8.71 20.43
N PHE A 216 -11.10 9.51 20.68
CA PHE A 216 -9.82 9.02 21.20
C PHE A 216 -9.94 8.37 22.59
N THR A 217 -10.84 8.86 23.41
CA THR A 217 -11.05 8.30 24.77
C THR A 217 -11.63 6.87 24.76
N LYS A 218 -12.23 6.44 23.64
CA LYS A 218 -12.80 5.09 23.48
C LYS A 218 -11.82 4.06 22.96
N MET A 219 -10.62 4.46 22.57
CA MET A 219 -9.59 3.55 22.04
C MET A 219 -8.91 2.67 23.10
N LYS A 220 -9.20 2.87 24.38
CA LYS A 220 -8.76 1.97 25.48
C LYS A 220 -9.24 0.52 25.33
N ASP A 221 -10.30 0.32 24.56
CA ASP A 221 -10.91 -1.02 24.32
C ASP A 221 -10.42 -1.66 23.01
N PHE A 222 -9.28 -1.26 22.49
CA PHE A 222 -8.75 -1.77 21.24
C PHE A 222 -8.27 -3.22 21.38
N PRO A 223 -8.67 -4.16 20.48
CA PRO A 223 -8.40 -5.58 20.64
C PRO A 223 -6.93 -5.99 20.44
N PHE A 224 -6.03 -5.05 20.13
CA PHE A 224 -4.62 -5.32 19.88
C PHE A 224 -3.70 -4.39 20.68
N PRO A 225 -3.57 -4.61 22.02
CA PRO A 225 -2.57 -3.88 22.80
C PRO A 225 -1.17 -4.19 22.24
N GLY A 226 -0.35 -3.16 22.03
CA GLY A 226 1.01 -3.28 21.52
C GLY A 226 1.18 -3.13 20.01
N GLN A 227 0.10 -3.06 19.23
CA GLN A 227 0.19 -2.82 17.79
C GLN A 227 0.75 -1.41 17.42
N PHE A 228 0.86 -0.54 18.40
CA PHE A 228 1.33 0.84 18.28
C PHE A 228 2.70 1.09 18.86
N ASP A 229 3.27 0.13 19.59
CA ASP A 229 4.59 0.26 20.20
C ASP A 229 5.67 0.56 19.15
N HIS A 230 5.48 0.07 17.90
CA HIS A 230 6.42 0.29 16.80
C HIS A 230 6.47 1.76 16.32
N LEU A 231 5.37 2.49 16.47
CA LEU A 231 5.34 3.93 16.22
C LEU A 231 5.80 4.74 17.43
N GLY A 232 6.10 4.06 18.56
CA GLY A 232 6.38 4.66 19.86
C GLY A 232 5.15 5.44 20.37
N LEU A 233 3.93 4.97 20.03
CA LEU A 233 2.67 5.61 20.34
C LEU A 233 2.13 5.04 21.65
N ASP A 234 2.30 5.77 22.74
CA ASP A 234 1.46 5.62 23.90
C ASP A 234 0.13 6.32 23.61
N VAL A 235 -0.93 5.55 23.37
CA VAL A 235 -2.19 5.93 22.70
C VAL A 235 -2.92 7.13 23.37
N ILE A 236 -2.60 7.47 24.60
CA ILE A 236 -3.28 8.50 25.37
C ILE A 236 -2.57 9.86 25.31
N GLU A 237 -1.28 9.90 25.01
CA GLU A 237 -0.47 11.12 24.99
C GLU A 237 -0.27 11.68 23.56
N ASP A 238 -0.82 11.05 22.53
CA ASP A 238 -0.46 11.29 21.14
C ASP A 238 -1.44 12.13 20.29
N LEU A 239 -2.35 12.88 20.89
CA LEU A 239 -2.99 14.01 20.21
C LEU A 239 -1.96 14.93 19.49
N PRO A 240 -0.77 15.21 20.06
CA PRO A 240 0.30 15.89 19.34
C PRO A 240 0.75 15.20 18.06
N ARG A 241 0.79 13.89 17.99
CA ARG A 241 1.26 13.16 16.79
C ARG A 241 0.24 13.14 15.67
N LEU A 242 -1.04 13.05 15.99
CA LEU A 242 -2.08 13.21 14.99
C LEU A 242 -2.04 14.59 14.36
N LYS A 243 -1.86 15.60 15.19
CA LYS A 243 -1.63 16.96 14.72
C LYS A 243 -0.38 17.03 13.86
N ASN A 244 0.71 16.40 14.28
CA ASN A 244 1.95 16.31 13.52
C ASN A 244 1.78 15.55 12.20
N PHE A 245 1.04 14.44 12.17
CA PHE A 245 0.74 13.72 10.93
C PHE A 245 0.08 14.62 9.89
N ARG A 246 -0.90 15.41 10.32
CA ARG A 246 -1.58 16.39 9.46
C ARG A 246 -0.65 17.52 9.05
N GLU A 247 -0.04 18.19 10.02
CA GLU A 247 0.79 19.37 9.78
C GLU A 247 1.97 19.02 8.88
N LEU A 248 2.59 17.86 9.10
CA LEU A 248 3.67 17.37 8.27
C LEU A 248 3.19 17.02 6.86
N GLY A 249 2.03 16.32 6.73
CA GLY A 249 1.44 16.01 5.43
C GLY A 249 1.11 17.28 4.63
N ILE A 250 0.51 18.27 5.27
CA ILE A 250 0.22 19.56 4.63
C ILE A 250 1.52 20.28 4.25
N ALA A 251 2.50 20.36 5.16
CA ALA A 251 3.78 21.03 4.92
C ALA A 251 4.56 20.38 3.76
N PHE A 252 4.54 19.07 3.63
CA PHE A 252 5.14 18.38 2.48
C PHE A 252 4.38 18.66 1.19
N ALA A 253 3.04 18.65 1.23
CA ALA A 253 2.21 18.98 0.09
C ALA A 253 2.42 20.42 -0.41
N GLU A 254 2.52 21.37 0.50
CA GLU A 254 2.84 22.78 0.19
C GLU A 254 4.22 22.93 -0.47
N GLN A 255 5.17 22.05 -0.14
CA GLN A 255 6.48 21.99 -0.77
C GLN A 255 6.46 21.26 -2.13
N GLY A 256 5.33 20.72 -2.56
CA GLY A 256 5.16 20.07 -3.85
C GLY A 256 5.03 18.54 -3.81
N GLN A 257 5.08 17.92 -2.64
CA GLN A 257 4.93 16.46 -2.50
C GLN A 257 3.52 16.00 -2.88
N THR A 258 3.42 14.94 -3.69
CA THR A 258 2.15 14.30 -4.03
C THR A 258 1.83 13.13 -3.11
N TYR A 259 0.51 12.91 -2.87
CA TYR A 259 -0.02 11.90 -1.98
C TYR A 259 -1.13 11.08 -2.61
N LEU A 260 -1.18 9.81 -2.21
CA LEU A 260 -2.31 8.91 -2.42
C LEU A 260 -2.72 8.30 -1.06
N PRO A 261 -3.52 9.02 -0.24
CA PRO A 261 -3.90 8.59 1.11
C PRO A 261 -4.67 7.27 1.10
N THR A 262 -4.46 6.46 2.14
CA THR A 262 -5.02 5.11 2.25
C THR A 262 -5.79 4.93 3.55
N SER A 263 -7.02 4.43 3.45
CA SER A 263 -7.92 4.18 4.58
C SER A 263 -8.44 2.73 4.61
N TRP A 264 -9.00 2.35 5.75
CA TRP A 264 -9.51 1.00 6.03
C TRP A 264 -10.97 1.04 6.50
N HIS A 265 -11.82 0.25 5.86
CA HIS A 265 -13.27 0.22 6.10
C HIS A 265 -13.70 -0.36 7.46
N GLU A 266 -12.87 -1.21 8.09
CA GLU A 266 -13.22 -1.80 9.39
C GLU A 266 -13.13 -0.81 10.55
N ARG A 267 -12.58 0.37 10.31
CA ARG A 267 -12.55 1.44 11.29
C ARG A 267 -13.71 2.41 11.05
N PRO A 268 -14.55 2.66 12.06
CA PRO A 268 -15.68 3.55 11.90
C PRO A 268 -15.27 4.92 11.36
N ASN A 269 -15.91 5.35 10.29
CA ASN A 269 -15.70 6.64 9.62
C ASN A 269 -14.26 6.89 9.12
N ASN A 270 -13.38 5.88 9.09
CA ASN A 270 -11.98 6.10 8.73
C ASN A 270 -11.83 6.65 7.31
N ILE A 271 -12.57 6.09 6.32
CA ILE A 271 -12.53 6.56 4.93
C ILE A 271 -12.93 8.03 4.85
N TYR A 272 -14.08 8.39 5.42
CA TYR A 272 -14.57 9.77 5.45
C TYR A 272 -13.59 10.71 6.13
N ASN A 273 -13.13 10.34 7.32
CA ASN A 273 -12.29 11.20 8.14
C ASN A 273 -10.94 11.46 7.46
N LEU A 274 -10.29 10.43 6.89
CA LEU A 274 -9.01 10.63 6.21
C LEU A 274 -9.18 11.45 4.92
N MET A 275 -10.21 11.19 4.12
CA MET A 275 -10.52 12.00 2.93
C MET A 275 -10.76 13.46 3.30
N LYS A 276 -11.59 13.73 4.31
CA LYS A 276 -11.86 15.06 4.82
C LYS A 276 -10.60 15.77 5.32
N TYR A 277 -9.78 15.02 6.02
CA TYR A 277 -8.56 15.52 6.65
C TYR A 277 -7.52 15.94 5.60
N MET A 278 -7.30 15.09 4.60
CA MET A 278 -6.35 15.38 3.52
C MET A 278 -6.83 16.49 2.58
N LYS A 279 -8.12 16.84 2.61
CA LYS A 279 -8.67 17.97 1.86
C LYS A 279 -8.09 19.33 2.26
N ALA A 280 -7.45 19.42 3.43
CA ALA A 280 -6.75 20.63 3.88
C ALA A 280 -5.43 20.88 3.13
N ALA A 281 -4.86 19.85 2.48
CA ALA A 281 -3.68 20.02 1.63
C ALA A 281 -4.05 20.60 0.26
N PRO A 282 -3.09 21.20 -0.47
CA PRO A 282 -3.30 21.67 -1.84
C PRO A 282 -3.93 20.60 -2.72
N LYS A 283 -5.02 20.92 -3.39
CA LYS A 283 -5.87 19.98 -4.12
C LYS A 283 -5.11 19.18 -5.18
N GLU A 284 -4.17 19.79 -5.88
CA GLU A 284 -3.35 19.21 -6.92
C GLU A 284 -2.33 18.20 -6.39
N ARG A 285 -2.05 18.23 -5.07
CA ARG A 285 -1.10 17.33 -4.41
C ARG A 285 -1.74 16.05 -3.89
N ILE A 286 -3.04 16.04 -3.73
CA ILE A 286 -3.79 14.84 -3.36
C ILE A 286 -4.28 14.17 -4.65
N LEU A 287 -3.56 13.15 -5.10
CA LEU A 287 -3.86 12.50 -6.39
C LEU A 287 -5.18 11.71 -6.38
N GLY A 288 -5.66 11.35 -5.22
CA GLY A 288 -6.89 10.56 -5.05
C GLY A 288 -6.97 9.97 -3.66
N HIS A 289 -7.50 8.75 -3.56
CA HIS A 289 -7.61 8.03 -2.30
C HIS A 289 -7.61 6.52 -2.54
N VAL A 290 -6.93 5.77 -1.68
CA VAL A 290 -6.97 4.30 -1.66
C VAL A 290 -7.90 3.84 -0.55
N VAL A 291 -8.80 2.95 -0.89
CA VAL A 291 -9.56 2.15 0.09
C VAL A 291 -8.93 0.77 0.12
N ALA A 292 -8.43 0.36 1.27
CA ALA A 292 -7.75 -0.92 1.45
C ALA A 292 -8.57 -1.82 2.39
N PRO A 293 -9.32 -2.79 1.85
CA PRO A 293 -10.07 -3.74 2.67
C PRO A 293 -9.17 -4.65 3.51
N TRP A 294 -7.95 -4.93 3.07
CA TRP A 294 -7.00 -5.84 3.69
C TRP A 294 -7.51 -7.30 3.80
N HIS A 295 -8.35 -7.71 2.88
CA HIS A 295 -8.89 -9.05 2.77
C HIS A 295 -8.44 -9.73 1.47
N PRO A 296 -8.21 -11.05 1.45
CA PRO A 296 -7.91 -11.78 0.23
C PRO A 296 -9.08 -11.70 -0.76
N THR A 297 -8.80 -11.89 -2.04
CA THR A 297 -9.79 -11.83 -3.12
C THR A 297 -10.55 -13.15 -3.21
N LEU A 298 -11.38 -13.41 -2.21
CA LEU A 298 -12.23 -14.59 -2.06
C LEU A 298 -13.70 -14.19 -1.94
N ILE A 299 -14.61 -15.03 -2.42
CA ILE A 299 -16.06 -14.77 -2.32
C ILE A 299 -16.52 -14.66 -0.85
N SER A 300 -15.89 -15.40 0.04
CA SER A 300 -16.17 -15.29 1.49
C SER A 300 -15.90 -13.91 2.06
N GLU A 301 -15.01 -13.15 1.44
CA GLU A 301 -14.60 -11.80 1.89
C GLU A 301 -15.41 -10.67 1.24
N LYS A 302 -16.31 -11.01 0.33
CA LYS A 302 -17.14 -10.06 -0.40
C LYS A 302 -17.87 -9.04 0.50
N PRO A 303 -18.43 -9.39 1.67
CA PRO A 303 -19.08 -8.41 2.55
C PRO A 303 -18.15 -7.27 3.01
N HIS A 304 -16.85 -7.54 3.18
CA HIS A 304 -15.87 -6.50 3.51
C HIS A 304 -15.66 -5.50 2.38
N PHE A 305 -15.66 -5.99 1.14
CA PHE A 305 -15.57 -5.11 -0.03
C PHE A 305 -16.84 -4.31 -0.26
N GLU A 306 -18.03 -4.92 -0.06
CA GLU A 306 -19.32 -4.21 -0.14
C GLU A 306 -19.37 -3.07 0.87
N LYS A 307 -18.98 -3.33 2.13
CA LYS A 307 -18.90 -2.28 3.15
C LYS A 307 -17.91 -1.18 2.79
N ALA A 308 -16.73 -1.55 2.28
CA ALA A 308 -15.72 -0.60 1.82
C ALA A 308 -16.26 0.29 0.70
N PHE A 309 -17.04 -0.27 -0.22
CA PHE A 309 -17.68 0.46 -1.31
C PHE A 309 -18.72 1.45 -0.78
N ASP A 310 -19.59 1.01 0.12
CA ASP A 310 -20.64 1.85 0.68
C ASP A 310 -20.05 3.04 1.47
N ASP A 311 -19.07 2.77 2.32
CA ASP A 311 -18.36 3.81 3.08
C ASP A 311 -17.64 4.81 2.14
N PHE A 312 -17.03 4.31 1.06
CA PHE A 312 -16.35 5.16 0.07
C PHE A 312 -17.33 6.03 -0.72
N VAL A 313 -18.44 5.44 -1.20
CA VAL A 313 -19.46 6.18 -1.96
C VAL A 313 -20.06 7.29 -1.11
N ALA A 314 -20.39 6.99 0.14
CA ALA A 314 -20.90 7.99 1.08
C ALA A 314 -19.91 9.14 1.30
N ALA A 315 -18.65 8.81 1.59
CA ALA A 315 -17.61 9.81 1.82
C ALA A 315 -17.33 10.65 0.56
N LYS A 316 -17.23 9.99 -0.61
CA LYS A 316 -16.97 10.67 -1.88
C LYS A 316 -18.09 11.63 -2.26
N SER A 317 -19.35 11.20 -2.15
CA SER A 317 -20.53 12.02 -2.50
C SER A 317 -20.61 13.29 -1.65
N GLU A 318 -20.24 13.23 -0.37
CA GLU A 318 -20.27 14.40 0.52
C GLU A 318 -19.05 15.31 0.31
N LEU A 319 -17.85 14.72 0.22
CA LEU A 319 -16.61 15.48 0.21
C LEU A 319 -16.17 15.96 -1.17
N TYR A 320 -16.56 15.25 -2.22
CA TYR A 320 -16.20 15.51 -3.62
C TYR A 320 -17.43 15.41 -4.52
N PRO A 321 -18.47 16.22 -4.26
CA PRO A 321 -19.65 16.23 -5.15
C PRO A 321 -19.20 16.64 -6.56
N ASP A 322 -19.86 16.03 -7.58
CA ASP A 322 -19.62 16.28 -9.01
C ASP A 322 -19.93 17.72 -9.43
#